data_eef3ecb1ea021dc3ab79b79423c49811
#
_entry.id   eef3ecb1ea021dc3ab79b79423c49811
#
_cell.length_a   1.000
_cell.length_b   1.000
_cell.length_c   1.000
_cell.angle_alpha   90.00
_cell.angle_beta   90.00
_cell.angle_gamma   90.00
#
_symmetry.space_group_name_H-M   'P 1'
#
loop_
_entity.id
_entity.type
_entity.pdbx_description
1 polymer ?
#
loop_
_entity_poly.entity_id
_entity_poly.type
_entity_poly.pdbx_seq_one_letter_code
_entity_poly.pdbx_strand_id
1 'polypeptide(L)'
;MNAEQLQKTLRASQYAEQVLSIHQVYLEQDYAIDQFSQPLTTEQIFDVVQNTLKEISDESTWMRTIRILRARLMFRWIWQDANQLIDVMTLTRELSDF
;
A
#
# COMPACT_ATOMS: atom_id res chain seq x y z
N MET A 1 -5.31 13.46 -0.39
CA MET A 1 -3.86 13.24 -0.59
C MET A 1 -3.23 14.51 -1.11
N ASN A 2 -1.95 14.70 -0.83
CA ASN A 2 -1.22 15.86 -1.35
C ASN A 2 -1.16 15.80 -2.89
N ALA A 3 -1.66 16.83 -3.59
CA ALA A 3 -1.81 16.82 -5.04
C ALA A 3 -0.47 16.73 -5.77
N GLU A 4 0.56 17.42 -5.28
CA GLU A 4 1.88 17.39 -5.89
C GLU A 4 2.53 16.02 -5.78
N GLN A 5 2.47 15.41 -4.60
CA GLN A 5 2.99 14.06 -4.36
C GLN A 5 2.21 13.03 -5.14
N LEU A 6 0.90 13.18 -5.23
CA LEU A 6 0.04 12.30 -6.01
C LEU A 6 0.43 12.32 -7.48
N GLN A 7 0.64 13.50 -8.06
CA GLN A 7 1.04 13.61 -9.46
C GLN A 7 2.39 12.94 -9.73
N LYS A 8 3.36 13.10 -8.83
CA LYS A 8 4.65 12.41 -8.94
C LYS A 8 4.50 10.90 -8.94
N THR A 9 3.65 10.39 -8.04
CA THR A 9 3.37 8.97 -7.93
C THR A 9 2.73 8.41 -9.20
N LEU A 10 1.73 9.09 -9.72
CA LEU A 10 1.01 8.64 -10.92
C LEU A 10 1.88 8.71 -12.18
N ARG A 11 2.78 9.68 -12.27
CA ARG A 11 3.74 9.76 -13.37
C ARG A 11 4.79 8.66 -13.30
N ALA A 12 5.15 8.24 -12.10
CA ALA A 12 6.16 7.20 -11.89
C ALA A 12 5.65 5.80 -12.20
N SER A 13 4.34 5.56 -12.12
CA SER A 13 3.79 4.21 -12.22
C SER A 13 2.37 4.19 -12.76
N GLN A 14 2.17 3.50 -13.89
CA GLN A 14 0.82 3.21 -14.40
C GLN A 14 0.05 2.30 -13.45
N TYR A 15 0.74 1.41 -12.76
CA TYR A 15 0.14 0.53 -11.77
C TYR A 15 -0.50 1.35 -10.64
N ALA A 16 0.18 2.39 -10.16
CA ALA A 16 -0.35 3.28 -9.13
C ALA A 16 -1.64 3.96 -9.60
N GLU A 17 -1.70 4.40 -10.84
CA GLU A 17 -2.90 4.99 -11.42
C GLU A 17 -4.07 4.00 -11.44
N GLN A 18 -3.81 2.77 -11.85
CA GLN A 18 -4.83 1.71 -11.87
C GLN A 18 -5.35 1.39 -10.47
N VAL A 19 -4.44 1.26 -9.51
CA VAL A 19 -4.82 0.98 -8.12
C VAL A 19 -5.65 2.12 -7.54
N LEU A 20 -5.26 3.36 -7.79
CA LEU A 20 -6.01 4.52 -7.31
C LEU A 20 -7.42 4.54 -7.88
N SER A 21 -7.59 4.26 -9.17
CA SER A 21 -8.91 4.29 -9.80
C SER A 21 -9.86 3.22 -9.25
N ILE A 22 -9.32 2.08 -8.82
CA ILE A 22 -10.11 0.95 -8.32
C ILE A 22 -10.34 1.07 -6.80
N HIS A 23 -9.34 1.51 -6.04
CA HIS A 23 -9.32 1.45 -4.58
C HIS A 23 -9.18 2.82 -3.93
N GLN A 24 -9.68 3.87 -4.54
CA GLN A 24 -9.48 5.25 -4.06
C GLN A 24 -9.89 5.43 -2.59
N VAL A 25 -11.04 4.88 -2.20
CA VAL A 25 -11.54 5.02 -0.82
C VAL A 25 -10.56 4.42 0.19
N TYR A 26 -10.06 3.22 -0.10
CA TYR A 26 -9.08 2.56 0.79
C TYR A 26 -7.77 3.35 0.88
N LEU A 27 -7.30 3.87 -0.26
CA LEU A 27 -6.03 4.61 -0.30
C LEU A 27 -6.14 5.94 0.45
N GLU A 28 -7.28 6.62 0.35
CA GLU A 28 -7.51 7.85 1.11
C GLU A 28 -7.55 7.59 2.61
N GLN A 29 -8.16 6.48 3.04
CA GLN A 29 -8.16 6.07 4.44
C GLN A 29 -6.74 5.76 4.92
N ASP A 30 -5.96 5.02 4.13
CA ASP A 30 -4.59 4.68 4.48
C ASP A 30 -3.72 5.95 4.58
N TYR A 31 -3.88 6.88 3.65
CA TYR A 31 -3.17 8.15 3.68
C TYR A 31 -3.50 8.98 4.92
N ALA A 32 -4.76 8.97 5.35
CA ALA A 32 -5.21 9.72 6.51
C ALA A 32 -4.54 9.27 7.82
N ILE A 33 -4.03 8.04 7.88
CA ILE A 33 -3.37 7.51 9.08
C ILE A 33 -2.01 8.17 9.30
N ASP A 34 -1.15 8.21 8.27
CA ASP A 34 0.22 8.70 8.42
C ASP A 34 0.77 9.42 7.18
N GLN A 35 -0.09 9.71 6.21
CA GLN A 35 0.29 10.38 4.95
C GLN A 35 1.37 9.61 4.19
N PHE A 36 1.44 8.28 4.37
CA PHE A 36 2.46 7.41 3.77
C PHE A 36 3.90 7.84 4.11
N SER A 37 4.08 8.51 5.25
CA SER A 37 5.38 9.10 5.61
C SER A 37 6.32 8.12 6.30
N GLN A 38 5.82 6.98 6.78
CA GLN A 38 6.60 6.02 7.55
C GLN A 38 6.67 4.68 6.84
N PRO A 39 7.86 4.04 6.78
CA PRO A 39 7.94 2.67 6.28
C PRO A 39 7.25 1.72 7.26
N LEU A 40 6.64 0.65 6.74
CA LEU A 40 6.02 -0.38 7.56
C LEU A 40 7.06 -1.42 7.96
N THR A 41 7.04 -1.82 9.21
CA THR A 41 7.87 -2.93 9.68
C THR A 41 7.23 -4.27 9.30
N THR A 42 8.02 -5.35 9.33
CA THR A 42 7.52 -6.71 9.10
C THR A 42 6.38 -7.05 10.06
N GLU A 43 6.50 -6.66 11.33
CA GLU A 43 5.45 -6.86 12.33
C GLU A 43 4.16 -6.14 11.96
N GLN A 44 4.27 -4.89 11.53
CA GLN A 44 3.10 -4.10 11.14
C GLN A 44 2.39 -4.71 9.94
N ILE A 45 3.13 -5.16 8.93
CA ILE A 45 2.56 -5.84 7.76
C ILE A 45 1.85 -7.12 8.18
N PHE A 46 2.49 -7.93 9.02
CA PHE A 46 1.93 -9.18 9.52
C PHE A 46 0.64 -8.94 10.29
N ASP A 47 0.61 -7.94 11.18
CA ASP A 47 -0.57 -7.60 11.97
C ASP A 47 -1.73 -7.16 11.09
N VAL A 48 -1.47 -6.32 10.08
CA VAL A 48 -2.50 -5.87 9.14
C VAL A 48 -3.11 -7.06 8.40
N VAL A 49 -2.28 -7.95 7.89
CA VAL A 49 -2.72 -9.14 7.16
C VAL A 49 -3.54 -10.05 8.07
N GLN A 50 -3.04 -10.36 9.26
CA GLN A 50 -3.74 -11.25 10.20
C GLN A 50 -5.09 -10.66 10.65
N ASN A 51 -5.10 -9.40 11.05
CA ASN A 51 -6.32 -8.76 11.53
C ASN A 51 -7.39 -8.68 10.44
N THR A 52 -6.97 -8.47 9.20
CA THR A 52 -7.91 -8.39 8.09
C THR A 52 -8.47 -9.76 7.73
N LEU A 53 -7.67 -10.82 7.82
CA LEU A 53 -8.05 -12.15 7.35
C LEU A 53 -8.68 -13.05 8.40
N LYS A 54 -8.55 -12.73 9.70
CA LYS A 54 -8.91 -13.66 10.77
C LYS A 54 -10.40 -14.03 10.82
N GLU A 55 -11.28 -13.18 10.32
CA GLU A 55 -12.73 -13.43 10.32
C GLU A 55 -13.25 -13.94 8.99
N ILE A 56 -12.38 -14.10 8.00
CA ILE A 56 -12.77 -14.56 6.67
C ILE A 56 -12.65 -16.07 6.60
N SER A 57 -13.79 -16.74 6.35
CA SER A 57 -13.84 -18.20 6.23
C SER A 57 -13.97 -18.68 4.79
N ASP A 58 -14.39 -17.81 3.88
CA ASP A 58 -14.58 -18.13 2.47
C ASP A 58 -13.28 -17.92 1.68
N GLU A 59 -12.86 -18.94 0.93
CA GLU A 59 -11.62 -18.90 0.16
C GLU A 59 -11.62 -17.80 -0.92
N SER A 60 -12.75 -17.62 -1.62
CA SER A 60 -12.85 -16.58 -2.65
C SER A 60 -12.69 -15.18 -2.04
N THR A 61 -13.34 -14.92 -0.92
CA THR A 61 -13.24 -13.66 -0.19
C THR A 61 -11.83 -13.45 0.35
N TRP A 62 -11.20 -14.52 0.85
CA TRP A 62 -9.85 -14.48 1.37
C TRP A 62 -8.85 -14.08 0.28
N MET A 63 -8.92 -14.72 -0.89
CA MET A 63 -8.05 -14.40 -2.04
C MET A 63 -8.25 -12.98 -2.54
N ARG A 64 -9.51 -12.54 -2.61
CA ARG A 64 -9.86 -11.17 -3.00
C ARG A 64 -9.29 -10.14 -2.04
N THR A 65 -9.40 -10.41 -0.74
CA THR A 65 -8.89 -9.52 0.31
C THR A 65 -7.37 -9.42 0.25
N ILE A 66 -6.68 -10.52 0.02
CA ILE A 66 -5.22 -10.54 -0.17
C ILE A 66 -4.82 -9.64 -1.34
N ARG A 67 -5.52 -9.73 -2.46
CA ARG A 67 -5.22 -8.89 -3.64
C ARG A 67 -5.40 -7.41 -3.33
N ILE A 68 -6.46 -7.05 -2.62
CA ILE A 68 -6.73 -5.66 -2.23
C ILE A 68 -5.65 -5.15 -1.29
N LEU A 69 -5.29 -5.93 -0.27
CA LEU A 69 -4.22 -5.57 0.67
C LEU A 69 -2.89 -5.36 -0.06
N ARG A 70 -2.55 -6.28 -0.95
CA ARG A 70 -1.31 -6.17 -1.73
C ARG A 70 -1.29 -4.89 -2.56
N ALA A 71 -2.40 -4.58 -3.23
CA ALA A 71 -2.51 -3.37 -4.04
C ALA A 71 -2.34 -2.11 -3.19
N ARG A 72 -2.94 -2.06 -2.00
CA ARG A 72 -2.81 -0.94 -1.06
C ARG A 72 -1.37 -0.76 -0.60
N LEU A 73 -0.69 -1.83 -0.24
CA LEU A 73 0.71 -1.78 0.20
C LEU A 73 1.63 -1.40 -0.95
N MET A 74 1.41 -1.93 -2.14
CA MET A 74 2.21 -1.57 -3.32
C MET A 74 2.05 -0.09 -3.67
N PHE A 75 0.84 0.45 -3.61
CA PHE A 75 0.61 1.87 -3.83
C PHE A 75 1.39 2.72 -2.81
N ARG A 76 1.35 2.34 -1.54
CA ARG A 76 2.09 3.02 -0.47
C ARG A 76 3.59 3.06 -0.77
N TRP A 77 4.17 1.92 -1.17
CA TRP A 77 5.60 1.85 -1.49
C TRP A 77 5.95 2.71 -2.71
N ILE A 78 5.13 2.65 -3.76
CA ILE A 78 5.35 3.47 -4.95
C ILE A 78 5.30 4.96 -4.61
N TRP A 79 4.34 5.36 -3.77
CA TRP A 79 4.23 6.72 -3.28
C TRP A 79 5.50 7.15 -2.54
N GLN A 80 5.98 6.32 -1.62
CA GLN A 80 7.17 6.62 -0.82
C GLN A 80 8.41 6.73 -1.71
N ASP A 81 8.57 5.84 -2.66
CA ASP A 81 9.70 5.85 -3.60
C ASP A 81 9.64 7.07 -4.52
N ALA A 82 8.49 7.34 -5.13
CA ALA A 82 8.32 8.45 -6.07
C ALA A 82 8.54 9.81 -5.41
N ASN A 83 8.24 9.93 -4.13
CA ASN A 83 8.37 11.15 -3.37
C ASN A 83 9.60 11.17 -2.46
N GLN A 84 10.46 10.16 -2.58
CA GLN A 84 11.73 10.05 -1.84
C GLN A 84 11.55 10.08 -0.31
N LEU A 85 10.45 9.48 0.17
CA LEU A 85 10.18 9.42 1.61
C LEU A 85 10.93 8.31 2.32
N ILE A 86 11.35 7.26 1.57
CA ILE A 86 12.19 6.18 2.07
C ILE A 86 13.28 5.87 1.04
N ASP A 87 14.36 5.22 1.47
CA ASP A 87 15.41 4.82 0.55
C ASP A 87 15.06 3.49 -0.14
N VAL A 88 15.77 3.21 -1.25
CA VAL A 88 15.53 2.02 -2.07
C VAL A 88 15.79 0.72 -1.28
N MET A 89 16.77 0.74 -0.38
CA MET A 89 17.10 -0.43 0.44
C MET A 89 15.94 -0.80 1.37
N THR A 90 15.34 0.19 2.02
CA THR A 90 14.18 -0.01 2.88
C THR A 90 12.99 -0.53 2.09
N LEU A 91 12.72 0.05 0.93
CA LEU A 91 11.64 -0.38 0.05
C LEU A 91 11.80 -1.84 -0.36
N THR A 92 12.99 -2.22 -0.82
CA THR A 92 13.30 -3.60 -1.23
C THR A 92 13.09 -4.57 -0.08
N ARG A 93 13.50 -4.20 1.11
CA ARG A 93 13.32 -5.02 2.32
C ARG A 93 11.85 -5.24 2.62
N GLU A 94 11.02 -4.20 2.57
CA GLU A 94 9.58 -4.32 2.81
C GLU A 94 8.91 -5.24 1.79
N LEU A 95 9.28 -5.12 0.51
CA LEU A 95 8.75 -5.99 -0.54
C LEU A 95 9.11 -7.45 -0.31
N SER A 96 10.31 -7.72 0.18
CA SER A 96 10.75 -9.09 0.48
C SER A 96 9.98 -9.69 1.65
N ASP A 97 9.61 -8.88 2.63
CA ASP A 97 8.89 -9.32 3.82
C ASP A 97 7.39 -9.54 3.56
N PHE A 98 6.84 -8.93 2.54
CA PHE A 98 5.43 -9.12 2.17
C PHE A 98 5.19 -10.42 1.43
#